data_3af14d900d6e7eabe0b751062aa80943
#
_entry.id   3af14d900d6e7eabe0b751062aa80943
#
_cell.length_a   1.000
_cell.length_b   1.000
_cell.length_c   1.000
_cell.angle_alpha   90.00
_cell.angle_beta   90.00
_cell.angle_gamma   90.00
#
_symmetry.space_group_name_H-M   'P 1'
#
loop_
_entity.id
_entity.type
_entity.pdbx_description
1 polymer ?
#
loop_
_entity_poly.entity_id
_entity_poly.type
_entity_poly.pdbx_seq_one_letter_code
_entity_poly.pdbx_strand_id
1 'polypeptide(L)'
;MIKIYDTMTRSLRDFVPLTENVVNMYVCGPTVYNYIHIGNARSTVAFDTIRRYFEYCGYTVNYISNFTDVDDKIIKAANEAGISTKELSDKFIAAFMEDTGQLGIKPATQNPRVINYMDEIIAFVSTLVDKGFAYVSEGDVYFRVAKSNNYAKLANKTLEDLEIGASGRTDAETERKENPLDFALWKAAKEGEVSWDSPWGPGRPGWHIECSVMATEILGDTIDIHGGGADLEFPHHTNEIAQSEAKTGKTFANYWMHNGFVNVDNEKMSKSLGNFVTVHDMLQTVDGQVLRFFLATQQY
;
A
#
# COMPACT_ATOMS: atom_id res chain seq x y z
N MET A 1 15.84 22.46 11.32
CA MET A 1 14.48 21.91 11.29
C MET A 1 14.28 21.23 9.96
N ILE A 2 13.83 19.97 9.93
CA ILE A 2 13.58 19.23 8.69
C ILE A 2 12.29 19.73 8.07
N LYS A 3 12.28 19.90 6.74
CA LYS A 3 11.08 20.22 5.97
C LYS A 3 10.73 19.05 5.06
N ILE A 4 9.44 18.73 4.99
CA ILE A 4 8.88 17.69 4.15
C ILE A 4 7.90 18.32 3.16
N TYR A 5 8.00 17.95 1.89
CA TYR A 5 6.90 18.21 0.96
C TYR A 5 5.80 17.20 1.23
N ASP A 6 4.67 17.70 1.70
CA ASP A 6 3.52 16.89 2.10
C ASP A 6 2.48 16.87 0.97
N THR A 7 2.19 15.68 0.45
CA THR A 7 1.22 15.50 -0.64
C THR A 7 -0.18 15.97 -0.25
N MET A 8 -0.58 15.82 1.02
CA MET A 8 -1.91 16.24 1.48
C MET A 8 -2.11 17.74 1.38
N THR A 9 -1.07 18.52 1.66
CA THR A 9 -1.11 19.99 1.61
C THR A 9 -0.48 20.57 0.37
N ARG A 10 0.23 19.74 -0.43
CA ARG A 10 1.00 20.13 -1.61
C ARG A 10 1.98 21.29 -1.35
N SER A 11 2.60 21.25 -0.18
CA SER A 11 3.50 22.29 0.29
C SER A 11 4.61 21.74 1.17
N LEU A 12 5.71 22.51 1.27
CA LEU A 12 6.76 22.22 2.25
C LEU A 12 6.27 22.59 3.65
N ARG A 13 6.34 21.62 4.55
CA ARG A 13 5.97 21.79 5.97
C ARG A 13 7.15 21.46 6.86
N ASP A 14 7.25 22.17 7.96
CA ASP A 14 8.19 21.80 9.04
C ASP A 14 7.77 20.47 9.65
N PHE A 15 8.73 19.56 9.81
CA PHE A 15 8.45 18.26 10.41
C PHE A 15 8.43 18.39 11.94
N VAL A 16 7.30 17.97 12.51
CA VAL A 16 7.08 17.90 13.97
C VAL A 16 6.64 16.46 14.28
N PRO A 17 7.48 15.66 14.98
CA PRO A 17 7.13 14.29 15.31
C PRO A 17 6.04 14.21 16.38
N LEU A 18 5.27 13.13 16.39
CA LEU A 18 4.29 12.81 17.43
C LEU A 18 4.96 12.53 18.78
N THR A 19 6.13 11.90 18.74
CA THR A 19 6.97 11.61 19.90
C THR A 19 8.34 12.21 19.68
N GLU A 20 8.85 12.93 20.66
CA GLU A 20 10.14 13.61 20.57
C GLU A 20 11.25 12.64 20.13
N ASN A 21 12.02 13.02 19.11
CA ASN A 21 13.12 12.24 18.53
C ASN A 21 12.73 10.86 17.94
N VAL A 22 11.45 10.58 17.74
CA VAL A 22 10.97 9.34 17.11
C VAL A 22 10.17 9.67 15.85
N VAL A 23 10.37 8.89 14.80
CA VAL A 23 9.59 8.95 13.55
C VAL A 23 8.93 7.60 13.32
N ASN A 24 7.60 7.56 13.35
CA ASN A 24 6.81 6.41 12.98
C ASN A 24 6.43 6.51 11.49
N MET A 25 7.06 5.68 10.66
CA MET A 25 6.92 5.71 9.22
C MET A 25 6.38 4.39 8.70
N TYR A 26 5.25 4.43 7.99
CA TYR A 26 4.69 3.30 7.27
C TYR A 26 4.80 3.53 5.77
N VAL A 27 5.36 2.58 5.04
CA VAL A 27 5.50 2.63 3.58
C VAL A 27 4.89 1.37 3.00
N CYS A 28 3.88 1.54 2.13
CA CYS A 28 3.25 0.40 1.47
C CYS A 28 4.26 -0.41 0.68
N GLY A 29 4.35 -1.69 1.02
CA GLY A 29 5.26 -2.63 0.40
C GLY A 29 4.68 -3.33 -0.84
N PRO A 30 5.43 -4.22 -1.46
CA PRO A 30 5.02 -4.88 -2.70
C PRO A 30 4.03 -6.02 -2.46
N THR A 31 3.21 -6.31 -3.49
CA THR A 31 2.51 -7.58 -3.63
C THR A 31 3.50 -8.65 -4.12
N VAL A 32 3.68 -9.70 -3.33
CA VAL A 32 4.77 -10.68 -3.51
C VAL A 32 4.38 -11.85 -4.41
N TYR A 33 4.04 -11.54 -5.66
CA TYR A 33 3.68 -12.54 -6.68
C TYR A 33 4.73 -12.73 -7.77
N ASN A 34 5.75 -11.85 -7.82
CA ASN A 34 6.83 -11.87 -8.79
C ASN A 34 8.02 -11.05 -8.27
N TYR A 35 9.17 -11.11 -8.95
CA TYR A 35 10.27 -10.19 -8.72
C TYR A 35 9.81 -8.74 -8.84
N ILE A 36 10.35 -7.87 -7.97
CA ILE A 36 10.04 -6.44 -8.04
C ILE A 36 10.65 -5.80 -9.29
N HIS A 37 9.92 -4.86 -9.86
CA HIS A 37 10.44 -4.05 -10.95
C HIS A 37 11.18 -2.81 -10.44
N ILE A 38 11.95 -2.16 -11.31
CA ILE A 38 12.74 -0.97 -10.97
C ILE A 38 11.87 0.19 -10.41
N GLY A 39 10.58 0.25 -10.76
CA GLY A 39 9.64 1.21 -10.18
C GLY A 39 9.36 0.95 -8.68
N ASN A 40 9.23 -0.32 -8.26
CA ASN A 40 9.12 -0.67 -6.84
C ASN A 40 10.43 -0.36 -6.10
N ALA A 41 11.57 -0.69 -6.72
CA ALA A 41 12.88 -0.38 -6.15
C ALA A 41 13.10 1.13 -5.99
N ARG A 42 12.57 1.95 -6.90
CA ARG A 42 12.59 3.41 -6.79
C ARG A 42 11.96 3.88 -5.47
N SER A 43 10.78 3.37 -5.15
CA SER A 43 10.11 3.68 -3.88
C SER A 43 10.95 3.21 -2.68
N THR A 44 11.43 1.97 -2.71
CA THR A 44 12.24 1.41 -1.63
C THR A 44 13.54 2.21 -1.40
N VAL A 45 14.24 2.62 -2.46
CA VAL A 45 15.47 3.45 -2.38
C VAL A 45 15.15 4.85 -1.86
N ALA A 46 14.07 5.47 -2.32
CA ALA A 46 13.66 6.80 -1.88
C ALA A 46 13.38 6.83 -0.37
N PHE A 47 12.57 5.89 0.13
CA PHE A 47 12.23 5.84 1.56
C PHE A 47 13.38 5.34 2.44
N ASP A 48 14.28 4.48 1.95
CA ASP A 48 15.53 4.16 2.64
C ASP A 48 16.43 5.40 2.79
N THR A 49 16.49 6.24 1.77
CA THR A 49 17.24 7.49 1.81
C THR A 49 16.63 8.48 2.81
N ILE A 50 15.31 8.64 2.81
CA ILE A 50 14.57 9.49 3.76
C ILE A 50 14.79 8.99 5.18
N ARG A 51 14.65 7.68 5.43
CA ARG A 51 14.90 7.05 6.73
C ARG A 51 16.32 7.35 7.22
N ARG A 52 17.34 7.13 6.39
CA ARG A 52 18.75 7.39 6.75
C ARG A 52 18.99 8.86 7.06
N TYR A 53 18.32 9.76 6.36
CA TYR A 53 18.43 11.19 6.64
C TYR A 53 17.84 11.55 8.01
N PHE A 54 16.68 11.03 8.37
CA PHE A 54 16.13 11.20 9.72
C PHE A 54 17.06 10.64 10.80
N GLU A 55 17.59 9.43 10.59
CA GLU A 55 18.55 8.81 11.51
C GLU A 55 19.83 9.66 11.65
N TYR A 56 20.35 10.19 10.55
CA TYR A 56 21.49 11.11 10.55
C TYR A 56 21.21 12.39 11.34
N CYS A 57 19.98 12.88 11.30
CA CYS A 57 19.52 14.04 12.09
C CYS A 57 19.22 13.70 13.57
N GLY A 58 19.47 12.48 14.01
CA GLY A 58 19.34 12.06 15.42
C GLY A 58 17.99 11.46 15.80
N TYR A 59 17.11 11.17 14.83
CA TYR A 59 15.84 10.50 15.12
C TYR A 59 15.98 8.98 15.18
N THR A 60 15.21 8.35 16.03
CA THR A 60 14.92 6.92 15.94
C THR A 60 13.77 6.72 14.95
N VAL A 61 13.98 5.93 13.91
CA VAL A 61 12.95 5.70 12.88
C VAL A 61 12.39 4.28 13.01
N ASN A 62 11.10 4.18 13.35
CA ASN A 62 10.33 2.95 13.25
C ASN A 62 9.80 2.86 11.80
N TYR A 63 10.56 2.17 10.96
CA TYR A 63 10.24 2.01 9.55
C TYR A 63 9.52 0.68 9.32
N ILE A 64 8.23 0.74 8.98
CA ILE A 64 7.39 -0.42 8.70
C ILE A 64 7.09 -0.46 7.21
N SER A 65 7.30 -1.63 6.60
CA SER A 65 6.90 -1.87 5.20
C SER A 65 6.37 -3.29 5.07
N ASN A 66 5.11 -3.44 4.67
CA ASN A 66 4.44 -4.72 4.62
C ASN A 66 4.80 -5.54 3.38
N PHE A 67 4.43 -6.82 3.43
CA PHE A 67 4.27 -7.66 2.25
C PHE A 67 2.78 -8.00 2.09
N THR A 68 2.21 -7.64 0.93
CA THR A 68 0.89 -8.13 0.53
C THR A 68 1.06 -9.55 -0.01
N ASP A 69 0.67 -10.52 0.80
CA ASP A 69 0.78 -11.96 0.52
C ASP A 69 -0.57 -12.65 0.35
N VAL A 70 -1.65 -11.87 0.29
CA VAL A 70 -3.02 -12.29 -0.05
C VAL A 70 -3.59 -11.36 -1.09
N ASP A 71 -3.65 -11.77 -2.36
CA ASP A 71 -4.12 -10.94 -3.48
C ASP A 71 -4.50 -11.83 -4.68
N ASP A 72 -5.40 -11.35 -5.54
CA ASP A 72 -5.80 -12.05 -6.78
C ASP A 72 -4.61 -12.44 -7.67
N LYS A 73 -3.58 -11.59 -7.75
CA LYS A 73 -2.37 -11.83 -8.54
C LYS A 73 -1.57 -13.00 -7.99
N ILE A 74 -1.53 -13.13 -6.65
CA ILE A 74 -0.83 -14.24 -5.97
C ILE A 74 -1.58 -15.54 -6.22
N ILE A 75 -2.91 -15.56 -6.06
CA ILE A 75 -3.74 -16.74 -6.33
C ILE A 75 -3.55 -17.21 -7.77
N LYS A 76 -3.63 -16.27 -8.74
CA LYS A 76 -3.44 -16.58 -10.15
C LYS A 76 -2.03 -17.14 -10.42
N ALA A 77 -0.98 -16.47 -9.95
CA ALA A 77 0.40 -16.89 -10.19
C ALA A 77 0.73 -18.24 -9.51
N ALA A 78 0.18 -18.51 -8.32
CA ALA A 78 0.35 -19.78 -7.63
C ALA A 78 -0.32 -20.93 -8.40
N ASN A 79 -1.55 -20.72 -8.90
CA ASN A 79 -2.26 -21.69 -9.74
C ASN A 79 -1.51 -21.97 -11.04
N GLU A 80 -1.00 -20.95 -11.72
CA GLU A 80 -0.18 -21.11 -12.94
C GLU A 80 1.11 -21.87 -12.69
N ALA A 81 1.71 -21.69 -11.51
CA ALA A 81 2.95 -22.37 -11.11
C ALA A 81 2.70 -23.77 -10.49
N GLY A 82 1.45 -24.13 -10.18
CA GLY A 82 1.11 -25.41 -9.53
C GLY A 82 1.64 -25.54 -8.09
N ILE A 83 1.77 -24.43 -7.37
CA ILE A 83 2.23 -24.36 -5.97
C ILE A 83 1.21 -23.62 -5.11
N SER A 84 1.36 -23.68 -3.78
CA SER A 84 0.52 -22.92 -2.87
C SER A 84 0.82 -21.41 -2.91
N THR A 85 -0.17 -20.59 -2.56
CA THR A 85 0.01 -19.13 -2.41
C THR A 85 1.09 -18.79 -1.38
N LYS A 86 1.20 -19.60 -0.32
CA LYS A 86 2.23 -19.44 0.69
C LYS A 86 3.63 -19.68 0.14
N GLU A 87 3.84 -20.77 -0.60
CA GLU A 87 5.13 -21.09 -1.22
C GLU A 87 5.55 -20.00 -2.22
N LEU A 88 4.60 -19.52 -3.03
CA LEU A 88 4.85 -18.43 -3.97
C LEU A 88 5.28 -17.16 -3.23
N SER A 89 4.53 -16.75 -2.21
CA SER A 89 4.81 -15.54 -1.45
C SER A 89 6.15 -15.63 -0.72
N ASP A 90 6.44 -16.75 -0.07
CA ASP A 90 7.72 -16.97 0.62
C ASP A 90 8.91 -16.88 -0.34
N LYS A 91 8.78 -17.44 -1.56
CA LYS A 91 9.78 -17.33 -2.61
C LYS A 91 10.07 -15.87 -2.98
N PHE A 92 9.02 -15.07 -3.23
CA PHE A 92 9.23 -13.70 -3.70
C PHE A 92 9.53 -12.72 -2.57
N ILE A 93 9.19 -13.02 -1.32
CA ILE A 93 9.72 -12.30 -0.15
C ILE A 93 11.22 -12.52 -0.04
N ALA A 94 11.70 -13.77 -0.17
CA ALA A 94 13.13 -14.06 -0.13
C ALA A 94 13.89 -13.34 -1.28
N ALA A 95 13.34 -13.36 -2.48
CA ALA A 95 13.91 -12.66 -3.63
C ALA A 95 13.93 -11.12 -3.41
N PHE A 96 12.86 -10.55 -2.84
CA PHE A 96 12.82 -9.13 -2.48
C PHE A 96 13.93 -8.75 -1.49
N MET A 97 14.11 -9.56 -0.44
CA MET A 97 15.14 -9.31 0.57
C MET A 97 16.56 -9.43 -0.01
N GLU A 98 16.78 -10.38 -0.90
CA GLU A 98 18.06 -10.56 -1.60
C GLU A 98 18.36 -9.37 -2.52
N ASP A 99 17.43 -9.04 -3.42
CA ASP A 99 17.59 -7.96 -4.41
C ASP A 99 17.77 -6.60 -3.72
N THR A 100 16.95 -6.29 -2.71
CA THR A 100 17.09 -5.05 -1.94
C THR A 100 18.36 -5.00 -1.10
N GLY A 101 18.83 -6.15 -0.59
CA GLY A 101 20.12 -6.28 0.08
C GLY A 101 21.30 -5.91 -0.84
N GLN A 102 21.27 -6.34 -2.10
CA GLN A 102 22.28 -5.97 -3.10
C GLN A 102 22.26 -4.47 -3.44
N LEU A 103 21.08 -3.82 -3.35
CA LEU A 103 20.97 -2.36 -3.44
C LEU A 103 21.45 -1.63 -2.18
N GLY A 104 21.87 -2.34 -1.14
CA GLY A 104 22.28 -1.76 0.14
C GLY A 104 21.12 -1.09 0.91
N ILE A 105 19.90 -1.53 0.68
CA ILE A 105 18.72 -1.09 1.43
C ILE A 105 18.81 -1.61 2.87
N LYS A 106 18.58 -0.72 3.82
CA LYS A 106 18.54 -1.07 5.23
C LYS A 106 17.27 -1.88 5.53
N PRO A 107 17.34 -3.05 6.19
CA PRO A 107 16.16 -3.81 6.55
C PRO A 107 15.13 -2.95 7.29
N ALA A 108 13.85 -3.14 7.02
CA ALA A 108 12.78 -2.46 7.76
C ALA A 108 12.85 -2.84 9.26
N THR A 109 12.30 -2.00 10.12
CA THR A 109 12.13 -2.35 11.53
C THR A 109 11.23 -3.57 11.67
N GLN A 110 10.19 -3.61 10.81
CA GLN A 110 9.30 -4.76 10.68
C GLN A 110 8.73 -4.83 9.25
N ASN A 111 8.60 -6.06 8.74
CA ASN A 111 7.88 -6.36 7.49
C ASN A 111 6.66 -7.22 7.83
N PRO A 112 5.52 -6.63 8.23
CA PRO A 112 4.31 -7.40 8.51
C PRO A 112 3.77 -8.04 7.23
N ARG A 113 3.16 -9.22 7.38
CA ARG A 113 2.47 -9.97 6.32
C ARG A 113 0.99 -9.95 6.58
N VAL A 114 0.18 -9.76 5.55
CA VAL A 114 -1.28 -9.67 5.65
C VAL A 114 -1.87 -10.92 6.32
N ILE A 115 -1.38 -12.09 5.96
CA ILE A 115 -1.85 -13.38 6.50
C ILE A 115 -1.79 -13.45 8.04
N ASN A 116 -0.93 -12.67 8.68
CA ASN A 116 -0.76 -12.67 10.13
C ASN A 116 -1.68 -11.69 10.85
N TYR A 117 -2.52 -10.94 10.12
CA TYR A 117 -3.40 -9.88 10.66
C TYR A 117 -4.87 -10.10 10.33
N MET A 118 -5.27 -11.34 10.02
CA MET A 118 -6.67 -11.63 9.60
C MET A 118 -7.70 -11.32 10.67
N ASP A 119 -7.41 -11.65 11.93
CA ASP A 119 -8.33 -11.41 13.05
C ASP A 119 -8.50 -9.89 13.26
N GLU A 120 -7.40 -9.14 13.19
CA GLU A 120 -7.40 -7.68 13.31
C GLU A 120 -8.13 -7.02 12.12
N ILE A 121 -7.96 -7.54 10.90
CA ILE A 121 -8.67 -7.07 9.71
C ILE A 121 -10.18 -7.30 9.88
N ILE A 122 -10.60 -8.48 10.28
CA ILE A 122 -12.01 -8.81 10.50
C ILE A 122 -12.60 -7.90 11.58
N ALA A 123 -11.90 -7.69 12.70
CA ALA A 123 -12.33 -6.79 13.77
C ALA A 123 -12.44 -5.34 13.30
N PHE A 124 -11.49 -4.89 12.49
CA PHE A 124 -11.49 -3.53 11.92
C PHE A 124 -12.70 -3.32 11.00
N VAL A 125 -12.93 -4.25 10.07
CA VAL A 125 -14.07 -4.21 9.14
C VAL A 125 -15.39 -4.28 9.91
N SER A 126 -15.50 -5.14 10.92
CA SER A 126 -16.69 -5.21 11.80
C SER A 126 -16.99 -3.86 12.46
N THR A 127 -15.95 -3.18 12.95
CA THR A 127 -16.11 -1.83 13.52
C THR A 127 -16.66 -0.83 12.50
N LEU A 128 -16.22 -0.89 11.24
CA LEU A 128 -16.73 -0.01 10.17
C LEU A 128 -18.20 -0.32 9.84
N VAL A 129 -18.58 -1.59 9.85
CA VAL A 129 -19.98 -2.02 9.65
C VAL A 129 -20.86 -1.50 10.80
N ASP A 130 -20.45 -1.71 12.05
CA ASP A 130 -21.18 -1.29 13.25
C ASP A 130 -21.37 0.23 13.31
N LYS A 131 -20.36 1.00 12.86
CA LYS A 131 -20.46 2.46 12.75
C LYS A 131 -21.22 2.93 11.52
N GLY A 132 -21.64 2.02 10.64
CA GLY A 132 -22.40 2.31 9.42
C GLY A 132 -21.56 2.92 8.29
N PHE A 133 -20.22 2.89 8.37
CA PHE A 133 -19.34 3.27 7.28
C PHE A 133 -19.17 2.17 6.23
N ALA A 134 -19.57 0.95 6.55
CA ALA A 134 -19.53 -0.18 5.63
C ALA A 134 -20.86 -0.93 5.62
N TYR A 135 -21.05 -1.77 4.61
CA TYR A 135 -22.24 -2.61 4.44
C TYR A 135 -21.89 -3.96 3.82
N VAL A 136 -22.71 -4.94 4.09
CA VAL A 136 -22.57 -6.31 3.56
C VAL A 136 -23.48 -6.45 2.32
N SER A 137 -22.94 -7.00 1.26
CA SER A 137 -23.67 -7.34 0.04
C SER A 137 -23.18 -8.68 -0.51
N GLU A 138 -24.03 -9.70 -0.48
CA GLU A 138 -23.75 -11.06 -1.00
C GLU A 138 -22.45 -11.71 -0.47
N GLY A 139 -22.10 -11.45 0.79
CA GLY A 139 -20.86 -11.94 1.42
C GLY A 139 -19.64 -11.06 1.23
N ASP A 140 -19.69 -10.07 0.33
CA ASP A 140 -18.72 -9.00 0.25
C ASP A 140 -19.04 -7.90 1.29
N VAL A 141 -18.03 -7.16 1.72
CA VAL A 141 -18.20 -5.95 2.54
C VAL A 141 -17.59 -4.76 1.82
N TYR A 142 -18.37 -3.71 1.65
CA TYR A 142 -17.95 -2.48 0.96
C TYR A 142 -17.95 -1.28 1.90
N PHE A 143 -16.97 -0.38 1.70
CA PHE A 143 -16.92 0.91 2.35
C PHE A 143 -17.81 1.92 1.62
N ARG A 144 -18.63 2.69 2.37
CA ARG A 144 -19.48 3.77 1.84
C ARG A 144 -18.68 5.05 1.67
N VAL A 145 -18.19 5.31 0.47
CA VAL A 145 -17.40 6.52 0.17
C VAL A 145 -18.17 7.81 0.47
N ALA A 146 -19.48 7.82 0.23
CA ALA A 146 -20.34 8.97 0.50
C ALA A 146 -20.37 9.40 1.99
N LYS A 147 -19.97 8.55 2.94
CA LYS A 147 -19.85 8.87 4.36
C LYS A 147 -18.49 9.41 4.77
N SER A 148 -17.49 9.34 3.89
CA SER A 148 -16.14 9.85 4.16
C SER A 148 -16.07 11.34 3.82
N ASN A 149 -15.82 12.16 4.84
CA ASN A 149 -15.58 13.59 4.62
C ASN A 149 -14.24 13.78 3.90
N ASN A 150 -14.24 14.61 2.85
CA ASN A 150 -13.03 14.95 2.09
C ASN A 150 -12.31 13.75 1.45
N TYR A 151 -13.04 12.69 1.05
CA TYR A 151 -12.49 11.47 0.49
C TYR A 151 -11.43 11.69 -0.60
N ALA A 152 -11.63 12.60 -1.53
CA ALA A 152 -10.72 12.83 -2.65
C ALA A 152 -9.60 13.84 -2.37
N LYS A 153 -9.46 14.34 -1.13
CA LYS A 153 -8.54 15.43 -0.77
C LYS A 153 -7.08 15.11 -1.07
N LEU A 154 -6.60 13.91 -0.73
CA LEU A 154 -5.22 13.50 -1.00
C LEU A 154 -4.92 13.53 -2.50
N ALA A 155 -5.83 13.03 -3.32
CA ALA A 155 -5.71 13.01 -4.77
C ALA A 155 -5.95 14.37 -5.43
N ASN A 156 -6.31 15.40 -4.65
CA ASN A 156 -6.68 16.72 -5.16
C ASN A 156 -7.76 16.68 -6.25
N LYS A 157 -8.78 15.83 -6.04
CA LYS A 157 -9.92 15.62 -6.92
C LYS A 157 -11.23 15.89 -6.18
N THR A 158 -12.30 16.09 -6.91
CA THR A 158 -13.65 16.10 -6.36
C THR A 158 -14.29 14.72 -6.48
N LEU A 159 -15.34 14.44 -5.72
CA LEU A 159 -16.11 13.21 -5.88
C LEU A 159 -16.70 13.11 -7.28
N GLU A 160 -17.17 14.24 -7.83
CA GLU A 160 -17.72 14.32 -9.19
C GLU A 160 -16.69 13.90 -10.26
N ASP A 161 -15.42 14.33 -10.13
CA ASP A 161 -14.34 13.91 -11.02
C ASP A 161 -14.12 12.39 -10.98
N LEU A 162 -14.28 11.78 -9.79
CA LEU A 162 -14.12 10.35 -9.60
C LEU A 162 -15.32 9.56 -10.13
N GLU A 163 -16.55 10.06 -9.96
CA GLU A 163 -17.78 9.45 -10.48
C GLU A 163 -17.79 9.40 -12.00
N ILE A 164 -17.34 10.46 -12.68
CA ILE A 164 -17.18 10.49 -14.14
C ILE A 164 -16.19 9.41 -14.58
N GLY A 165 -15.08 9.22 -13.86
CA GLY A 165 -14.10 8.16 -14.14
C GLY A 165 -14.59 6.74 -13.85
N ALA A 166 -15.57 6.58 -12.97
CA ALA A 166 -16.14 5.30 -12.58
C ALA A 166 -17.32 4.85 -13.47
N SER A 167 -18.03 5.79 -14.08
CA SER A 167 -19.27 5.54 -14.85
C SER A 167 -19.13 4.62 -16.08
N GLY A 168 -17.90 4.28 -16.49
CA GLY A 168 -17.60 3.35 -17.57
C GLY A 168 -17.33 1.90 -17.15
N ARG A 169 -17.38 1.59 -15.86
CA ARG A 169 -17.11 0.23 -15.33
C ARG A 169 -18.42 -0.50 -15.06
N THR A 170 -18.75 -1.44 -15.91
CA THR A 170 -19.90 -2.35 -15.75
C THR A 170 -19.35 -3.77 -15.56
N ASP A 171 -19.00 -4.14 -14.34
CA ASP A 171 -18.69 -5.50 -13.97
C ASP A 171 -19.69 -5.99 -12.89
N ALA A 172 -19.74 -7.31 -12.66
CA ALA A 172 -20.62 -7.92 -11.67
C ALA A 172 -20.36 -7.43 -10.24
N GLU A 173 -19.15 -6.88 -9.96
CA GLU A 173 -18.82 -6.26 -8.68
C GLU A 173 -19.52 -4.91 -8.51
N THR A 174 -19.71 -4.17 -9.59
CA THR A 174 -20.39 -2.86 -9.57
C THR A 174 -21.89 -3.00 -9.25
N GLU A 175 -22.53 -4.09 -9.66
CA GLU A 175 -23.96 -4.35 -9.38
C GLU A 175 -24.25 -4.59 -7.90
N ARG A 176 -23.26 -5.00 -7.11
CA ARG A 176 -23.39 -5.27 -5.66
C ARG A 176 -23.17 -4.02 -4.80
N LYS A 177 -22.71 -2.92 -5.38
CA LYS A 177 -22.38 -1.69 -4.66
C LYS A 177 -23.55 -0.73 -4.59
N GLU A 178 -23.70 -0.05 -3.43
CA GLU A 178 -24.65 1.06 -3.28
C GLU A 178 -24.24 2.26 -4.13
N ASN A 179 -22.93 2.49 -4.31
CA ASN A 179 -22.35 3.53 -5.14
C ASN A 179 -21.13 2.99 -5.90
N PRO A 180 -20.93 3.32 -7.18
CA PRO A 180 -19.77 2.86 -7.98
C PRO A 180 -18.40 3.18 -7.37
N LEU A 181 -18.29 4.22 -6.54
CA LEU A 181 -17.05 4.59 -5.85
C LEU A 181 -16.77 3.73 -4.61
N ASP A 182 -17.76 3.01 -4.08
CA ASP A 182 -17.55 2.15 -2.93
C ASP A 182 -16.53 1.07 -3.26
N PHE A 183 -15.71 0.70 -2.29
CA PHE A 183 -14.61 -0.23 -2.49
C PHE A 183 -14.65 -1.37 -1.48
N ALA A 184 -14.16 -2.54 -1.90
CA ALA A 184 -14.21 -3.74 -1.10
C ALA A 184 -13.27 -3.68 0.11
N LEU A 185 -13.79 -4.00 1.28
CA LEU A 185 -13.06 -4.23 2.53
C LEU A 185 -12.84 -5.73 2.76
N TRP A 186 -13.82 -6.54 2.37
CA TRP A 186 -13.79 -7.99 2.43
C TRP A 186 -14.44 -8.55 1.18
N LYS A 187 -13.84 -9.57 0.59
CA LYS A 187 -14.33 -10.25 -0.62
C LYS A 187 -14.73 -11.68 -0.28
N ALA A 188 -15.95 -12.07 -0.59
CA ALA A 188 -16.41 -13.44 -0.48
C ALA A 188 -15.52 -14.39 -1.30
N ALA A 189 -15.15 -15.52 -0.72
CA ALA A 189 -14.33 -16.51 -1.39
C ALA A 189 -15.06 -17.15 -2.56
N LYS A 190 -14.35 -17.36 -3.67
CA LYS A 190 -14.79 -18.23 -4.76
C LYS A 190 -14.35 -19.67 -4.48
N GLU A 191 -15.00 -20.60 -5.15
CA GLU A 191 -14.68 -22.02 -5.00
C GLU A 191 -13.19 -22.29 -5.30
N GLY A 192 -12.50 -22.94 -4.35
CA GLY A 192 -11.08 -23.28 -4.48
C GLY A 192 -10.08 -22.14 -4.14
N GLU A 193 -10.55 -20.95 -3.76
CA GLU A 193 -9.68 -19.89 -3.28
C GLU A 193 -9.30 -20.05 -1.80
N VAL A 194 -8.11 -19.60 -1.43
CA VAL A 194 -7.72 -19.46 -0.03
C VAL A 194 -8.65 -18.45 0.64
N SER A 195 -9.17 -18.81 1.82
CA SER A 195 -10.13 -17.98 2.53
C SER A 195 -10.03 -18.14 4.04
N TRP A 196 -10.59 -17.18 4.75
CA TRP A 196 -10.71 -17.15 6.21
C TRP A 196 -12.16 -16.99 6.60
N ASP A 197 -12.55 -17.59 7.71
CA ASP A 197 -13.89 -17.46 8.28
C ASP A 197 -14.10 -16.02 8.78
N SER A 198 -15.27 -15.47 8.50
CA SER A 198 -15.65 -14.14 8.95
C SER A 198 -17.15 -14.10 9.30
N PRO A 199 -17.63 -13.04 9.99
CA PRO A 199 -19.07 -12.85 10.25
C PRO A 199 -19.94 -12.77 8.98
N TRP A 200 -19.31 -12.50 7.83
CA TRP A 200 -19.99 -12.33 6.53
C TRP A 200 -19.87 -13.58 5.64
N GLY A 201 -19.20 -14.61 6.13
CA GLY A 201 -18.88 -15.85 5.42
C GLY A 201 -17.39 -15.97 5.08
N PRO A 202 -16.99 -17.12 4.50
CA PRO A 202 -15.60 -17.32 4.06
C PRO A 202 -15.19 -16.29 3.01
N GLY A 203 -14.00 -15.72 3.19
CA GLY A 203 -13.53 -14.68 2.28
C GLY A 203 -12.08 -14.25 2.54
N ARG A 204 -11.71 -13.14 1.98
CA ARG A 204 -10.39 -12.54 2.13
C ARG A 204 -10.46 -11.01 2.14
N PRO A 205 -9.43 -10.32 2.65
CA PRO A 205 -9.43 -8.86 2.71
C PRO A 205 -9.43 -8.22 1.31
N GLY A 206 -10.03 -7.05 1.23
CA GLY A 206 -9.76 -6.12 0.14
C GLY A 206 -8.35 -5.53 0.27
N TRP A 207 -7.77 -5.10 -0.84
CA TRP A 207 -6.38 -4.63 -0.87
C TRP A 207 -6.11 -3.42 0.04
N HIS A 208 -7.08 -2.52 0.19
CA HIS A 208 -6.84 -1.24 0.89
C HIS A 208 -6.89 -1.36 2.42
N ILE A 209 -7.62 -2.35 2.95
CA ILE A 209 -7.79 -2.50 4.40
C ILE A 209 -6.52 -3.01 5.08
N GLU A 210 -5.68 -3.74 4.36
CA GLU A 210 -4.47 -4.39 4.86
C GLU A 210 -3.51 -3.39 5.51
N CYS A 211 -3.13 -2.33 4.76
CA CYS A 211 -2.20 -1.32 5.24
C CYS A 211 -2.79 -0.47 6.37
N SER A 212 -4.10 -0.14 6.32
CA SER A 212 -4.77 0.56 7.42
C SER A 212 -4.66 -0.22 8.74
N VAL A 213 -4.90 -1.54 8.67
CA VAL A 213 -4.84 -2.40 9.87
C VAL A 213 -3.41 -2.53 10.37
N MET A 214 -2.48 -2.95 9.51
CA MET A 214 -1.09 -3.16 9.93
C MET A 214 -0.43 -1.88 10.44
N ALA A 215 -0.70 -0.72 9.82
CA ALA A 215 -0.17 0.55 10.28
C ALA A 215 -0.72 0.94 11.66
N THR A 216 -2.03 0.84 11.86
CA THR A 216 -2.66 1.23 13.13
C THR A 216 -2.34 0.26 14.27
N GLU A 217 -2.25 -1.05 14.02
CA GLU A 217 -1.89 -2.04 15.04
C GLU A 217 -0.42 -1.92 15.48
N ILE A 218 0.49 -1.59 14.57
CA ILE A 218 1.93 -1.52 14.88
C ILE A 218 2.36 -0.15 15.40
N LEU A 219 1.84 0.93 14.81
CA LEU A 219 2.31 2.29 15.05
C LEU A 219 1.29 3.18 15.79
N GLY A 220 0.05 2.71 15.95
CA GLY A 220 -1.06 3.44 16.58
C GLY A 220 -1.96 4.17 15.60
N ASP A 221 -3.05 4.75 16.14
CA ASP A 221 -4.13 5.37 15.34
C ASP A 221 -3.67 6.53 14.44
N THR A 222 -2.62 7.23 14.84
CA THR A 222 -2.00 8.33 14.07
C THR A 222 -0.50 8.06 13.95
N ILE A 223 0.01 8.16 12.73
CA ILE A 223 1.43 7.98 12.43
C ILE A 223 2.07 9.29 11.95
N ASP A 224 3.39 9.40 12.02
CA ASP A 224 4.08 10.61 11.54
C ASP A 224 4.04 10.68 10.01
N ILE A 225 4.55 9.66 9.34
CA ILE A 225 4.70 9.65 7.88
C ILE A 225 4.08 8.39 7.29
N HIS A 226 3.22 8.57 6.27
CA HIS A 226 2.79 7.50 5.39
C HIS A 226 3.32 7.74 3.98
N GLY A 227 3.86 6.71 3.35
CA GLY A 227 4.51 6.86 2.07
C GLY A 227 4.34 5.72 1.09
N GLY A 228 4.69 6.00 -0.17
CA GLY A 228 4.65 5.03 -1.27
C GLY A 228 4.90 5.67 -2.62
N GLY A 229 4.69 4.92 -3.69
CA GLY A 229 4.71 5.46 -5.05
C GLY A 229 3.53 6.39 -5.32
N ALA A 230 3.69 7.31 -6.26
CA ALA A 230 2.63 8.26 -6.63
C ALA A 230 1.36 7.58 -7.19
N ASP A 231 1.46 6.35 -7.67
CA ASP A 231 0.33 5.54 -8.08
C ASP A 231 -0.56 5.07 -6.92
N LEU A 232 -0.05 5.09 -5.70
CA LEU A 232 -0.80 4.74 -4.50
C LEU A 232 -1.61 5.92 -3.94
N GLU A 233 -1.33 7.17 -4.34
CA GLU A 233 -2.07 8.34 -3.89
C GLU A 233 -3.58 8.15 -4.07
N PHE A 234 -3.96 7.59 -5.23
CA PHE A 234 -5.33 7.19 -5.53
C PHE A 234 -5.35 5.89 -6.36
N PRO A 235 -6.18 4.90 -5.98
CA PRO A 235 -7.15 4.93 -4.87
C PRO A 235 -6.60 4.47 -3.50
N HIS A 236 -5.42 3.85 -3.42
CA HIS A 236 -4.98 3.07 -2.26
C HIS A 236 -4.88 3.90 -0.97
N HIS A 237 -4.02 4.92 -0.93
CA HIS A 237 -3.84 5.76 0.26
C HIS A 237 -5.09 6.60 0.58
N THR A 238 -5.83 7.04 -0.44
CA THR A 238 -7.13 7.71 -0.25
C THR A 238 -8.12 6.80 0.49
N ASN A 239 -8.17 5.52 0.13
CA ASN A 239 -9.01 4.53 0.79
C ASN A 239 -8.53 4.21 2.20
N GLU A 240 -7.23 4.14 2.43
CA GLU A 240 -6.66 3.94 3.76
C GLU A 240 -7.02 5.07 4.73
N ILE A 241 -6.98 6.34 4.27
CA ILE A 241 -7.44 7.49 5.06
C ILE A 241 -8.91 7.29 5.45
N ALA A 242 -9.75 7.01 4.47
CA ALA A 242 -11.19 6.84 4.71
C ALA A 242 -11.47 5.75 5.74
N GLN A 243 -10.82 4.59 5.62
CA GLN A 243 -10.96 3.45 6.53
C GLN A 243 -10.48 3.77 7.95
N SER A 244 -9.26 4.28 8.06
CA SER A 244 -8.60 4.52 9.34
C SER A 244 -9.27 5.63 10.13
N GLU A 245 -9.60 6.75 9.47
CA GLU A 245 -10.25 7.89 10.11
C GLU A 245 -11.72 7.59 10.46
N ALA A 246 -12.43 6.77 9.67
CA ALA A 246 -13.77 6.30 10.02
C ALA A 246 -13.75 5.41 11.27
N LYS A 247 -12.75 4.51 11.38
CA LYS A 247 -12.60 3.63 12.56
C LYS A 247 -12.25 4.43 13.82
N THR A 248 -11.23 5.28 13.73
CA THR A 248 -10.58 5.88 14.91
C THR A 248 -11.15 7.24 15.29
N GLY A 249 -11.69 7.99 14.33
CA GLY A 249 -12.06 9.40 14.48
C GLY A 249 -10.87 10.36 14.60
N LYS A 250 -9.65 9.87 14.26
CA LYS A 250 -8.39 10.62 14.34
C LYS A 250 -7.76 10.73 12.96
N THR A 251 -6.90 11.72 12.76
CA THR A 251 -6.04 11.82 11.57
C THR A 251 -5.15 10.58 11.47
N PHE A 252 -5.13 9.93 10.32
CA PHE A 252 -4.38 8.69 10.12
C PHE A 252 -2.87 8.96 10.02
N ALA A 253 -2.44 9.90 9.17
CA ALA A 253 -1.04 10.28 9.05
C ALA A 253 -0.88 11.80 9.00
N ASN A 254 0.16 12.31 9.68
CA ASN A 254 0.44 13.76 9.72
C ASN A 254 1.11 14.27 8.44
N TYR A 255 1.90 13.40 7.77
CA TYR A 255 2.60 13.71 6.54
C TYR A 255 2.44 12.57 5.53
N TRP A 256 2.14 12.94 4.28
CA TRP A 256 2.01 12.03 3.15
C TRP A 256 3.15 12.29 2.16
N MET A 257 3.93 11.25 1.87
CA MET A 257 5.08 11.36 0.98
C MET A 257 4.95 10.38 -0.18
N HIS A 258 5.07 10.88 -1.42
CA HIS A 258 4.97 10.06 -2.62
C HIS A 258 6.16 10.31 -3.54
N ASN A 259 6.87 9.24 -3.91
CA ASN A 259 7.92 9.32 -4.92
C ASN A 259 7.34 9.20 -6.34
N GLY A 260 7.96 9.91 -7.26
CA GLY A 260 7.59 9.87 -8.69
C GLY A 260 7.84 8.51 -9.36
N PHE A 261 7.27 8.35 -10.55
CA PHE A 261 7.43 7.14 -11.36
C PHE A 261 8.82 7.02 -11.97
N VAL A 262 9.20 5.77 -12.32
CA VAL A 262 10.26 5.53 -13.28
C VAL A 262 9.65 5.48 -14.67
N ASN A 263 10.10 6.34 -15.55
CA ASN A 263 9.72 6.34 -16.96
C ASN A 263 10.83 5.68 -17.78
N VAL A 264 10.44 4.90 -18.78
CA VAL A 264 11.32 4.32 -19.80
C VAL A 264 10.87 4.92 -21.12
N ASP A 265 11.78 5.60 -21.84
CA ASP A 265 11.50 6.29 -23.09
C ASP A 265 10.31 7.28 -23.01
N ASN A 266 10.24 8.02 -21.90
CA ASN A 266 9.15 8.96 -21.56
C ASN A 266 7.76 8.32 -21.35
N GLU A 267 7.66 7.00 -21.28
CA GLU A 267 6.44 6.27 -20.96
C GLU A 267 6.54 5.61 -19.60
N LYS A 268 5.43 5.57 -18.84
CA LYS A 268 5.35 4.83 -17.59
C LYS A 268 5.65 3.37 -17.87
N MET A 269 6.57 2.78 -17.09
CA MET A 269 6.88 1.36 -17.19
C MET A 269 5.65 0.50 -16.86
N SER A 270 5.30 -0.41 -17.77
CA SER A 270 4.22 -1.36 -17.56
C SER A 270 4.46 -2.70 -18.28
N LYS A 271 3.87 -3.78 -17.75
CA LYS A 271 3.96 -5.11 -18.38
C LYS A 271 3.32 -5.13 -19.78
N SER A 272 2.23 -4.37 -19.98
CA SER A 272 1.51 -4.30 -21.25
C SER A 272 2.31 -3.64 -22.37
N LEU A 273 3.25 -2.76 -22.04
CA LEU A 273 4.13 -2.08 -23.00
C LEU A 273 5.43 -2.87 -23.28
N GLY A 274 5.65 -3.98 -22.61
CA GLY A 274 6.88 -4.78 -22.78
C GLY A 274 8.17 -4.08 -22.30
N ASN A 275 8.06 -2.94 -21.64
CA ASN A 275 9.19 -2.16 -21.08
C ASN A 275 9.42 -2.45 -19.58
N PHE A 276 8.93 -3.58 -19.10
CA PHE A 276 9.02 -4.01 -17.71
C PHE A 276 10.39 -4.66 -17.44
N VAL A 277 11.15 -4.07 -16.51
CA VAL A 277 12.47 -4.56 -16.11
C VAL A 277 12.44 -4.86 -14.61
N THR A 278 12.85 -6.08 -14.24
CA THR A 278 12.97 -6.47 -12.82
C THR A 278 14.30 -6.02 -12.25
N VAL A 279 14.34 -5.80 -10.93
CA VAL A 279 15.60 -5.57 -10.22
C VAL A 279 16.50 -6.77 -10.32
N HIS A 280 15.92 -7.97 -10.19
CA HIS A 280 16.64 -9.24 -10.29
C HIS A 280 17.42 -9.37 -11.60
N ASP A 281 16.79 -9.08 -12.73
CA ASP A 281 17.44 -9.14 -14.04
C ASP A 281 18.52 -8.06 -14.20
N MET A 282 18.25 -6.84 -13.72
CA MET A 282 19.24 -5.76 -13.76
C MET A 282 20.50 -6.09 -12.97
N LEU A 283 20.36 -6.70 -11.80
CA LEU A 283 21.49 -7.08 -10.95
C LEU A 283 22.38 -8.17 -11.54
N GLN A 284 21.95 -8.86 -12.60
CA GLN A 284 22.82 -9.79 -13.34
C GLN A 284 23.91 -9.06 -14.17
N THR A 285 23.68 -7.78 -14.49
CA THR A 285 24.55 -7.02 -15.41
C THR A 285 25.00 -5.68 -14.84
N VAL A 286 24.30 -5.15 -13.83
CA VAL A 286 24.55 -3.83 -13.22
C VAL A 286 24.85 -4.01 -11.74
N ASP A 287 25.92 -3.37 -11.27
CA ASP A 287 26.23 -3.35 -9.83
C ASP A 287 25.11 -2.70 -9.04
N GLY A 288 24.75 -3.28 -7.87
CA GLY A 288 23.66 -2.82 -7.06
C GLY A 288 23.80 -1.37 -6.57
N GLN A 289 25.04 -0.91 -6.30
CA GLN A 289 25.27 0.48 -5.90
C GLN A 289 25.09 1.45 -7.07
N VAL A 290 25.41 1.04 -8.30
CA VAL A 290 25.15 1.82 -9.51
C VAL A 290 23.65 1.97 -9.73
N LEU A 291 22.89 0.86 -9.61
CA LEU A 291 21.44 0.89 -9.74
C LEU A 291 20.80 1.74 -8.63
N ARG A 292 21.27 1.59 -7.38
CA ARG A 292 20.84 2.44 -6.26
C ARG A 292 21.09 3.91 -6.54
N PHE A 293 22.30 4.29 -6.99
CA PHE A 293 22.64 5.67 -7.30
C PHE A 293 21.72 6.24 -8.38
N PHE A 294 21.51 5.50 -9.46
CA PHE A 294 20.56 5.89 -10.51
C PHE A 294 19.16 6.17 -9.93
N LEU A 295 18.63 5.24 -9.12
CA LEU A 295 17.30 5.39 -8.52
C LEU A 295 17.23 6.52 -7.50
N ALA A 296 18.28 6.77 -6.73
CA ALA A 296 18.33 7.82 -5.70
C ALA A 296 18.42 9.23 -6.29
N THR A 297 19.02 9.40 -7.46
CA THR A 297 19.27 10.72 -8.09
C THR A 297 18.10 11.23 -8.92
N GLN A 298 17.05 10.43 -9.11
CA GLN A 298 15.85 10.88 -9.78
C GLN A 298 15.05 11.83 -8.88
N GLN A 299 14.32 12.77 -9.48
CA GLN A 299 13.47 13.69 -8.71
C GLN A 299 12.45 12.93 -7.85
N TYR A 300 12.38 13.39 -6.62
CA TYR A 300 11.37 12.97 -5.66
C TYR A 300 10.03 13.63 -5.96
#